data_c81ba005ad6e8a0d1dec8d691397444e
#
_entry.id   c81ba005ad6e8a0d1dec8d691397444e
#
_cell.length_a   1.000
_cell.length_b   1.000
_cell.length_c   1.000
_cell.angle_alpha   90.00
_cell.angle_beta   90.00
_cell.angle_gamma   90.00
#
_symmetry.space_group_name_H-M   'P 1'
#
loop_
_entity.id
_entity.type
_entity.pdbx_description
1 polymer ?
#
loop_
_entity_poly.entity_id
_entity_poly.type
_entity_poly.pdbx_seq_one_letter_code
_entity_poly.pdbx_strand_id
1 'polypeptide(L)'
;LHTAIHSFPTRRSSDLFAREESSHAVLPTVSQALADGGIVYGVPGGDRAAVLHAVVSVMKLPAEVDHDELCQVLLARECLGSTGIGDGIAIPHVRNPLVLHVTQPTITLCFLASPIDFHALDGKPVNTLFTLISPTVKTHLHLLSWLSYALRNPAFKEAIKRQAPRDELMLRLAAAEAAVDR
;
A
#
# COMPACT_ATOMS: atom_id res chain seq x y z
N LEU A 1 48.04 -35.15 40.05
CA LEU A 1 47.07 -35.21 38.93
C LEU A 1 45.96 -34.23 39.23
N HIS A 2 46.05 -32.99 38.68
CA HIS A 2 45.00 -31.99 38.79
C HIS A 2 44.16 -31.99 37.47
N THR A 3 42.92 -32.36 37.60
CA THR A 3 41.97 -32.28 36.50
C THR A 3 41.30 -30.90 36.52
N ALA A 4 41.62 -30.06 35.55
CA ALA A 4 40.95 -28.78 35.37
C ALA A 4 39.57 -28.99 34.71
N ILE A 5 38.51 -28.64 35.42
CA ILE A 5 37.14 -28.62 34.89
C ILE A 5 36.93 -27.30 34.16
N HIS A 6 36.82 -27.37 32.83
CA HIS A 6 36.45 -26.24 32.01
C HIS A 6 34.94 -26.01 32.15
N SER A 7 34.51 -24.99 32.85
CA SER A 7 33.15 -24.51 32.90
C SER A 7 32.88 -23.70 31.65
N PHE A 8 31.98 -24.20 30.78
CA PHE A 8 31.39 -23.42 29.69
C PHE A 8 30.41 -22.37 30.25
N PRO A 9 30.45 -21.13 29.80
CA PRO A 9 29.46 -20.14 30.19
C PRO A 9 28.12 -20.51 29.53
N THR A 10 27.13 -20.86 30.34
CA THR A 10 25.76 -20.98 29.92
C THR A 10 25.22 -19.62 29.56
N ARG A 11 25.07 -19.32 28.26
CA ARG A 11 24.30 -18.17 27.78
C ARG A 11 22.86 -18.34 28.26
N ARG A 12 22.39 -17.41 29.09
CA ARG A 12 21.00 -17.38 29.56
C ARG A 12 20.08 -17.14 28.36
N SER A 13 19.05 -17.95 28.26
CA SER A 13 17.97 -17.83 27.23
C SER A 13 17.24 -16.50 27.24
N SER A 14 17.44 -15.66 28.26
CA SER A 14 16.87 -14.32 28.36
C SER A 14 17.41 -13.30 27.35
N ASP A 15 18.61 -13.57 26.79
CA ASP A 15 19.24 -12.59 25.86
C ASP A 15 18.72 -12.72 24.41
N LEU A 16 17.96 -13.79 24.11
CA LEU A 16 17.35 -13.98 22.80
C LEU A 16 16.01 -13.25 22.65
N PHE A 17 15.35 -12.88 23.74
CA PHE A 17 14.08 -12.15 23.72
C PHE A 17 14.21 -10.65 23.92
N ALA A 18 15.43 -10.15 24.22
CA ALA A 18 15.68 -8.73 24.50
C ALA A 18 15.95 -7.89 23.23
N ARG A 19 15.76 -8.43 22.02
CA ARG A 19 15.98 -7.70 20.75
C ARG A 19 14.71 -7.37 19.99
N GLU A 20 13.54 -7.61 20.56
CA GLU A 20 12.25 -7.10 20.07
C GLU A 20 11.73 -5.88 20.87
N GLU A 21 12.61 -5.12 21.47
CA GLU A 21 12.22 -3.79 21.94
C GLU A 21 12.12 -2.85 20.72
N SER A 22 10.94 -2.93 20.07
CA SER A 22 10.05 -1.82 19.78
C SER A 22 10.78 -0.48 19.65
N SER A 23 11.35 -0.18 18.48
CA SER A 23 11.25 1.19 18.04
C SER A 23 9.73 1.46 17.89
N HIS A 24 9.17 2.32 18.72
CA HIS A 24 7.86 2.95 18.50
C HIS A 24 8.00 3.88 17.28
N ALA A 25 8.36 3.32 16.13
CA ALA A 25 8.31 4.06 14.88
C ALA A 25 6.84 4.37 14.67
N VAL A 26 6.50 5.65 14.71
CA VAL A 26 5.17 6.15 14.40
C VAL A 26 4.84 5.64 13.00
N LEU A 27 3.76 4.85 12.88
CA LEU A 27 3.32 4.33 11.59
C LEU A 27 2.82 5.50 10.73
N PRO A 28 3.13 5.51 9.43
CA PRO A 28 2.73 6.61 8.54
C PRO A 28 1.22 6.66 8.38
N THR A 29 0.68 7.86 8.21
CA THR A 29 -0.73 8.04 7.83
C THR A 29 -0.92 7.73 6.35
N VAL A 30 -2.17 7.44 5.95
CA VAL A 30 -2.52 7.28 4.54
C VAL A 30 -2.28 8.58 3.76
N SER A 31 -2.56 9.74 4.40
CA SER A 31 -2.29 11.06 3.83
C SER A 31 -0.81 11.26 3.52
N GLN A 32 0.10 10.87 4.42
CA GLN A 32 1.55 10.93 4.17
C GLN A 32 1.96 10.04 3.01
N ALA A 33 1.54 8.78 3.03
CA ALA A 33 1.87 7.82 1.97
C ALA A 33 1.32 8.27 0.60
N LEU A 34 0.13 8.89 0.56
CA LEU A 34 -0.45 9.45 -0.67
C LEU A 34 0.27 10.73 -1.12
N ALA A 35 0.71 11.59 -0.19
CA ALA A 35 1.49 12.78 -0.54
C ALA A 35 2.81 12.38 -1.23
N ASP A 36 3.46 11.32 -0.75
CA ASP A 36 4.72 10.80 -1.30
C ASP A 36 4.52 10.09 -2.64
N GLY A 37 3.50 9.22 -2.76
CA GLY A 37 3.20 8.48 -3.99
C GLY A 37 2.57 9.33 -5.09
N GLY A 38 1.71 10.26 -4.71
CA GLY A 38 1.09 11.23 -5.62
C GLY A 38 -0.27 10.80 -6.18
N ILE A 39 -0.86 11.73 -6.94
CA ILE A 39 -2.16 11.57 -7.60
C ILE A 39 -1.98 11.86 -9.09
N VAL A 40 -2.44 10.93 -9.93
CA VAL A 40 -2.32 10.99 -11.39
C VAL A 40 -3.71 10.84 -12.02
N TYR A 41 -4.00 11.68 -12.99
CA TYR A 41 -5.29 11.70 -13.70
C TYR A 41 -5.12 11.22 -15.13
N GLY A 42 -6.16 10.55 -15.67
CA GLY A 42 -6.22 10.15 -17.06
C GLY A 42 -5.25 9.02 -17.42
N VAL A 43 -4.97 8.09 -16.50
CA VAL A 43 -4.10 6.95 -16.75
C VAL A 43 -4.74 6.03 -17.80
N PRO A 44 -4.04 5.72 -18.92
CA PRO A 44 -4.60 4.92 -20.00
C PRO A 44 -4.57 3.41 -19.67
N GLY A 45 -5.38 2.64 -20.39
CA GLY A 45 -5.38 1.18 -20.36
C GLY A 45 -6.75 0.62 -20.69
N GLY A 46 -6.79 -0.48 -21.44
CA GLY A 46 -8.02 -1.15 -21.86
C GLY A 46 -8.37 -2.38 -21.03
N ASP A 47 -7.40 -2.90 -20.29
CA ASP A 47 -7.56 -4.07 -19.42
C ASP A 47 -6.68 -3.96 -18.17
N ARG A 48 -6.81 -4.92 -17.26
CA ARG A 48 -6.07 -4.93 -15.98
C ARG A 48 -4.56 -4.89 -16.17
N ALA A 49 -4.03 -5.65 -17.11
CA ALA A 49 -2.59 -5.71 -17.35
C ALA A 49 -2.06 -4.38 -17.88
N ALA A 50 -2.70 -3.82 -18.91
CA ALA A 50 -2.35 -2.54 -19.49
C ALA A 50 -2.42 -1.40 -18.47
N VAL A 51 -3.48 -1.38 -17.63
CA VAL A 51 -3.63 -0.39 -16.57
C VAL A 51 -2.55 -0.51 -15.51
N LEU A 52 -2.23 -1.73 -15.04
CA LEU A 52 -1.17 -1.91 -14.05
C LEU A 52 0.21 -1.52 -14.58
N HIS A 53 0.51 -1.82 -15.85
CA HIS A 53 1.73 -1.30 -16.51
C HIS A 53 1.76 0.23 -16.57
N ALA A 54 0.66 0.86 -16.97
CA ALA A 54 0.56 2.32 -17.02
C ALA A 54 0.69 2.96 -15.62
N VAL A 55 0.07 2.36 -14.60
CA VAL A 55 0.19 2.81 -13.20
C VAL A 55 1.64 2.73 -12.72
N VAL A 56 2.29 1.58 -12.90
CA VAL A 56 3.69 1.41 -12.48
C VAL A 56 4.61 2.42 -13.18
N SER A 57 4.36 2.72 -14.47
CA SER A 57 5.18 3.70 -15.22
C SER A 57 5.08 5.13 -14.70
N VAL A 58 4.00 5.49 -14.00
CA VAL A 58 3.80 6.84 -13.44
C VAL A 58 4.06 6.93 -11.94
N MET A 59 4.33 5.78 -11.28
CA MET A 59 4.67 5.74 -9.86
C MET A 59 6.04 6.36 -9.59
N LYS A 60 6.14 7.05 -8.45
CA LYS A 60 7.43 7.53 -7.93
C LYS A 60 8.13 6.41 -7.19
N LEU A 61 8.95 5.65 -7.90
CA LEU A 61 9.67 4.50 -7.35
C LEU A 61 11.14 4.86 -7.10
N PRO A 62 11.77 4.28 -6.06
CA PRO A 62 13.23 4.27 -5.92
C PRO A 62 13.90 3.66 -7.15
N ALA A 63 15.10 4.12 -7.49
CA ALA A 63 15.83 3.65 -8.68
C ALA A 63 16.16 2.15 -8.64
N GLU A 64 16.19 1.58 -7.44
CA GLU A 64 16.48 0.17 -7.19
C GLU A 64 15.27 -0.75 -7.47
N VAL A 65 14.06 -0.18 -7.58
CA VAL A 65 12.84 -0.97 -7.86
C VAL A 65 12.69 -1.14 -9.36
N ASP A 66 12.74 -2.39 -9.80
CA ASP A 66 12.49 -2.74 -11.19
C ASP A 66 10.98 -2.62 -11.50
N HIS A 67 10.63 -1.79 -12.49
CA HIS A 67 9.24 -1.53 -12.88
C HIS A 67 8.55 -2.77 -13.45
N ASP A 68 9.28 -3.56 -14.23
CA ASP A 68 8.72 -4.78 -14.83
C ASP A 68 8.48 -5.85 -13.78
N GLU A 69 9.42 -6.00 -12.83
CA GLU A 69 9.26 -6.90 -11.70
C GLU A 69 8.06 -6.49 -10.83
N LEU A 70 7.94 -5.21 -10.48
CA LEU A 70 6.80 -4.70 -9.71
C LEU A 70 5.48 -4.98 -10.43
N CYS A 71 5.43 -4.74 -11.74
CA CYS A 71 4.24 -5.00 -12.54
C CYS A 71 3.86 -6.49 -12.52
N GLN A 72 4.82 -7.39 -12.66
CA GLN A 72 4.60 -8.83 -12.60
C GLN A 72 4.08 -9.27 -11.22
N VAL A 73 4.64 -8.73 -10.14
CA VAL A 73 4.19 -9.03 -8.78
C VAL A 73 2.77 -8.54 -8.52
N LEU A 74 2.40 -7.35 -8.99
CA LEU A 74 1.05 -6.82 -8.90
C LEU A 74 0.05 -7.67 -9.71
N LEU A 75 0.41 -8.06 -10.93
CA LEU A 75 -0.40 -8.94 -11.76
C LEU A 75 -0.59 -10.32 -11.13
N ALA A 76 0.48 -10.91 -10.60
CA ALA A 76 0.42 -12.19 -9.89
C ALA A 76 -0.50 -12.12 -8.67
N ARG A 77 -0.48 -10.99 -7.91
CA ARG A 77 -1.40 -10.75 -6.81
C ARG A 77 -2.85 -10.67 -7.28
N GLU A 78 -3.10 -9.98 -8.39
CA GLU A 78 -4.44 -9.80 -8.96
C GLU A 78 -5.03 -11.13 -9.48
N CYS A 79 -4.19 -12.04 -9.96
CA CYS A 79 -4.61 -13.39 -10.37
C CYS A 79 -5.10 -14.28 -9.21
N LEU A 80 -4.70 -13.99 -7.97
CA LEU A 80 -5.16 -14.71 -6.77
C LEU A 80 -6.57 -14.29 -6.32
N GLY A 81 -7.07 -13.20 -6.85
CA GLY A 81 -8.36 -12.61 -6.54
C GLY A 81 -8.28 -11.10 -6.72
N SER A 82 -9.37 -10.51 -7.24
CA SER A 82 -9.41 -9.09 -7.53
C SER A 82 -9.14 -8.23 -6.31
N THR A 83 -8.36 -7.18 -6.49
CA THR A 83 -8.20 -6.09 -5.52
C THR A 83 -9.26 -4.99 -5.68
N GLY A 84 -10.20 -5.15 -6.60
CA GLY A 84 -11.37 -4.28 -6.76
C GLY A 84 -12.34 -4.45 -5.60
N ILE A 85 -12.52 -3.39 -4.80
CA ILE A 85 -13.32 -3.40 -3.57
C ILE A 85 -14.76 -2.95 -3.78
N GLY A 86 -15.14 -2.55 -4.98
CA GLY A 86 -16.44 -1.98 -5.31
C GLY A 86 -16.41 -0.47 -5.46
N ASP A 87 -17.56 0.12 -5.81
CA ASP A 87 -17.72 1.57 -6.03
C ASP A 87 -16.75 2.17 -7.05
N GLY A 88 -16.25 1.38 -7.99
CA GLY A 88 -15.29 1.81 -9.01
C GLY A 88 -13.84 1.91 -8.50
N ILE A 89 -13.53 1.34 -7.34
CA ILE A 89 -12.22 1.46 -6.68
C ILE A 89 -11.53 0.10 -6.62
N ALA A 90 -10.22 0.08 -6.89
CA ALA A 90 -9.33 -1.04 -6.61
C ALA A 90 -8.12 -0.60 -5.77
N ILE A 91 -7.56 -1.53 -4.99
CA ILE A 91 -6.36 -1.30 -4.18
C ILE A 91 -5.28 -2.31 -4.60
N PRO A 92 -4.61 -2.14 -5.75
CA PRO A 92 -3.50 -2.99 -6.13
C PRO A 92 -2.37 -2.88 -5.11
N HIS A 93 -1.88 -4.03 -4.66
CA HIS A 93 -0.80 -4.12 -3.67
C HIS A 93 -0.06 -5.43 -3.83
N VAL A 94 1.20 -5.49 -3.40
CA VAL A 94 1.97 -6.73 -3.40
C VAL A 94 1.55 -7.60 -2.21
N ARG A 95 1.54 -8.93 -2.40
CA ARG A 95 1.21 -9.87 -1.32
C ARG A 95 2.27 -9.89 -0.22
N ASN A 96 3.54 -9.84 -0.61
CA ASN A 96 4.67 -9.76 0.31
C ASN A 96 5.48 -8.48 0.05
N PRO A 97 5.32 -7.44 0.87
CA PRO A 97 6.00 -6.17 0.65
C PRO A 97 7.53 -6.25 0.72
N LEU A 98 8.08 -7.25 1.41
CA LEU A 98 9.53 -7.39 1.58
C LEU A 98 10.29 -7.64 0.27
N VAL A 99 9.63 -8.15 -0.76
CA VAL A 99 10.27 -8.44 -2.06
C VAL A 99 10.71 -7.18 -2.80
N LEU A 100 10.15 -6.02 -2.48
CA LEU A 100 10.44 -4.77 -3.20
C LEU A 100 11.62 -3.98 -2.63
N HIS A 101 12.12 -4.35 -1.44
CA HIS A 101 13.24 -3.67 -0.76
C HIS A 101 13.10 -2.14 -0.64
N VAL A 102 11.87 -1.63 -0.64
CA VAL A 102 11.60 -0.20 -0.46
C VAL A 102 11.83 0.22 0.99
N THR A 103 12.23 1.47 1.20
CA THR A 103 12.50 2.02 2.55
C THR A 103 11.34 2.86 3.09
N GLN A 104 10.51 3.40 2.20
CA GLN A 104 9.38 4.24 2.56
C GLN A 104 8.09 3.70 1.94
N PRO A 105 6.97 3.76 2.67
CA PRO A 105 5.68 3.39 2.11
C PRO A 105 5.13 4.51 1.23
N THR A 106 4.51 4.14 0.12
CA THR A 106 3.79 5.09 -0.74
C THR A 106 2.45 4.53 -1.19
N ILE A 107 1.50 5.43 -1.40
CA ILE A 107 0.24 5.14 -2.07
C ILE A 107 0.15 6.06 -3.29
N THR A 108 0.02 5.49 -4.48
CA THR A 108 -0.24 6.26 -5.69
C THR A 108 -1.70 6.12 -6.06
N LEU A 109 -2.41 7.25 -6.10
CA LEU A 109 -3.80 7.32 -6.57
C LEU A 109 -3.81 7.62 -8.07
N CYS A 110 -4.40 6.71 -8.84
CA CYS A 110 -4.56 6.86 -10.28
C CYS A 110 -6.04 6.87 -10.65
N PHE A 111 -6.47 7.94 -11.34
CA PHE A 111 -7.75 7.98 -12.02
C PHE A 111 -7.57 7.54 -13.47
N LEU A 112 -8.32 6.54 -13.91
CA LEU A 112 -8.21 6.01 -15.26
C LEU A 112 -8.90 6.91 -16.28
N ALA A 113 -8.37 6.93 -17.49
CA ALA A 113 -9.00 7.63 -18.63
C ALA A 113 -10.36 7.02 -18.99
N SER A 114 -10.50 5.71 -18.81
CA SER A 114 -11.77 4.98 -19.01
C SER A 114 -11.91 3.88 -17.96
N PRO A 115 -13.13 3.61 -17.46
CA PRO A 115 -13.38 2.49 -16.56
C PRO A 115 -13.08 1.16 -17.25
N ILE A 116 -12.52 0.20 -16.50
CA ILE A 116 -12.20 -1.14 -16.98
C ILE A 116 -12.83 -2.22 -16.10
N ASP A 117 -13.02 -3.42 -16.65
CA ASP A 117 -13.36 -4.59 -15.86
C ASP A 117 -12.15 -5.04 -15.03
N PHE A 118 -12.25 -4.84 -13.73
CA PHE A 118 -11.24 -5.27 -12.75
C PHE A 118 -11.68 -6.52 -11.97
N HIS A 119 -12.83 -7.10 -12.32
CA HIS A 119 -13.52 -8.17 -11.60
C HIS A 119 -13.76 -7.80 -10.14
N ALA A 120 -14.16 -6.53 -9.90
CA ALA A 120 -14.49 -6.03 -8.57
C ALA A 120 -15.62 -6.82 -7.91
N LEU A 121 -15.65 -6.81 -6.56
CA LEU A 121 -16.62 -7.57 -5.75
C LEU A 121 -18.08 -7.27 -6.09
N ASP A 122 -18.38 -6.05 -6.52
CA ASP A 122 -19.73 -5.59 -6.89
C ASP A 122 -20.04 -5.75 -8.39
N GLY A 123 -19.11 -6.32 -9.17
CA GLY A 123 -19.23 -6.52 -10.62
C GLY A 123 -19.20 -5.23 -11.44
N LYS A 124 -18.91 -4.07 -10.84
CA LYS A 124 -18.85 -2.80 -11.54
C LYS A 124 -17.46 -2.51 -12.08
N PRO A 125 -17.35 -1.75 -13.19
CA PRO A 125 -16.07 -1.30 -13.70
C PRO A 125 -15.32 -0.41 -12.67
N VAL A 126 -14.00 -0.49 -12.70
CA VAL A 126 -13.09 0.30 -11.86
C VAL A 126 -12.52 1.45 -12.69
N ASN A 127 -12.49 2.65 -12.10
CA ASN A 127 -11.89 3.84 -12.69
C ASN A 127 -10.85 4.51 -11.76
N THR A 128 -10.66 3.97 -10.55
CA THR A 128 -9.79 4.55 -9.52
C THR A 128 -8.96 3.47 -8.87
N LEU A 129 -7.63 3.63 -8.88
CA LEU A 129 -6.70 2.70 -8.28
C LEU A 129 -5.86 3.39 -7.18
N PHE A 130 -5.80 2.79 -6.01
CA PHE A 130 -4.85 3.12 -4.94
C PHE A 130 -3.77 2.05 -4.89
N THR A 131 -2.64 2.29 -5.57
CA THR A 131 -1.54 1.31 -5.58
C THR A 131 -0.64 1.53 -4.38
N LEU A 132 -0.55 0.52 -3.52
CA LEU A 132 0.21 0.54 -2.27
C LEU A 132 1.49 -0.27 -2.38
N ILE A 133 2.62 0.36 -2.05
CA ILE A 133 3.89 -0.31 -1.75
C ILE A 133 4.39 0.10 -0.35
N SER A 134 5.08 -0.80 0.33
CA SER A 134 5.51 -0.57 1.73
C SER A 134 6.73 -1.42 2.09
N PRO A 135 7.54 -0.98 3.07
CA PRO A 135 8.77 -1.67 3.44
C PRO A 135 8.56 -2.90 4.31
N THR A 136 7.46 -2.98 5.07
CA THR A 136 7.22 -4.06 6.03
C THR A 136 5.78 -4.53 6.01
N VAL A 137 5.56 -5.77 6.46
CA VAL A 137 4.21 -6.34 6.59
C VAL A 137 3.36 -5.52 7.57
N LYS A 138 3.94 -5.05 8.68
CA LYS A 138 3.23 -4.23 9.68
C LYS A 138 2.72 -2.93 9.06
N THR A 139 3.58 -2.18 8.38
CA THR A 139 3.21 -0.94 7.69
C THR A 139 2.18 -1.19 6.59
N HIS A 140 2.34 -2.30 5.86
CA HIS A 140 1.44 -2.70 4.80
C HIS A 140 0.00 -2.91 5.31
N LEU A 141 -0.17 -3.74 6.32
CA LEU A 141 -1.48 -4.03 6.91
C LEU A 141 -2.09 -2.79 7.56
N HIS A 142 -1.27 -1.96 8.20
CA HIS A 142 -1.70 -0.70 8.78
C HIS A 142 -2.30 0.22 7.70
N LEU A 143 -1.57 0.48 6.62
CA LEU A 143 -2.04 1.37 5.55
C LEU A 143 -3.25 0.81 4.80
N LEU A 144 -3.31 -0.51 4.53
CA LEU A 144 -4.49 -1.12 3.93
C LEU A 144 -5.74 -0.96 4.81
N SER A 145 -5.60 -1.17 6.11
CA SER A 145 -6.71 -1.03 7.06
C SER A 145 -7.21 0.41 7.12
N TRP A 146 -6.30 1.37 7.24
CA TRP A 146 -6.66 2.79 7.34
C TRP A 146 -7.20 3.34 6.02
N LEU A 147 -6.64 2.94 4.88
CA LEU A 147 -7.19 3.32 3.57
C LEU A 147 -8.61 2.77 3.38
N SER A 148 -8.83 1.49 3.73
CA SER A 148 -10.16 0.88 3.67
C SER A 148 -11.16 1.60 4.58
N TYR A 149 -10.73 2.06 5.74
CA TYR A 149 -11.53 2.87 6.64
C TYR A 149 -11.84 4.25 6.05
N ALA A 150 -10.83 4.98 5.57
CA ALA A 150 -10.99 6.30 4.97
C ALA A 150 -11.94 6.27 3.76
N LEU A 151 -11.90 5.20 2.96
CA LEU A 151 -12.79 5.00 1.81
C LEU A 151 -14.26 4.76 2.19
N ARG A 152 -14.59 4.57 3.47
CA ARG A 152 -15.96 4.54 3.97
C ARG A 152 -16.51 5.94 4.28
N ASN A 153 -15.63 6.95 4.38
CA ASN A 153 -16.06 8.32 4.61
C ASN A 153 -16.79 8.89 3.38
N PRO A 154 -18.06 9.34 3.52
CA PRO A 154 -18.85 9.77 2.37
C PRO A 154 -18.27 10.98 1.63
N ALA A 155 -17.68 11.94 2.36
CA ALA A 155 -17.12 13.15 1.77
C ALA A 155 -15.84 12.86 0.96
N PHE A 156 -15.00 11.94 1.46
CA PHE A 156 -13.81 11.50 0.72
C PHE A 156 -14.21 10.66 -0.50
N LYS A 157 -15.16 9.73 -0.34
CA LYS A 157 -15.66 8.90 -1.43
C LYS A 157 -16.28 9.75 -2.56
N GLU A 158 -17.05 10.78 -2.23
CA GLU A 158 -17.63 11.68 -3.23
C GLU A 158 -16.55 12.51 -3.95
N ALA A 159 -15.52 12.96 -3.24
CA ALA A 159 -14.38 13.63 -3.85
C ALA A 159 -13.62 12.72 -4.83
N ILE A 160 -13.43 11.45 -4.49
CA ILE A 160 -12.84 10.45 -5.39
C ILE A 160 -13.71 10.26 -6.62
N LYS A 161 -15.02 10.04 -6.44
CA LYS A 161 -15.97 9.76 -7.52
C LYS A 161 -15.98 10.84 -8.60
N ARG A 162 -15.90 12.11 -8.20
CA ARG A 162 -15.84 13.24 -9.13
C ARG A 162 -14.43 13.63 -9.54
N GLN A 163 -13.42 12.85 -9.14
CA GLN A 163 -12.01 13.09 -9.44
C GLN A 163 -11.57 14.50 -9.04
N ALA A 164 -11.89 14.89 -7.81
CA ALA A 164 -11.60 16.23 -7.28
C ALA A 164 -10.12 16.59 -7.40
N PRO A 165 -9.77 17.90 -7.41
CA PRO A 165 -8.39 18.34 -7.40
C PRO A 165 -7.61 17.80 -6.20
N ARG A 166 -6.27 17.66 -6.38
CA ARG A 166 -5.36 17.10 -5.37
C ARG A 166 -5.57 17.68 -3.98
N ASP A 167 -5.64 19.00 -3.85
CA ASP A 167 -5.73 19.67 -2.55
C ASP A 167 -7.01 19.30 -1.81
N GLU A 168 -8.11 19.19 -2.54
CA GLU A 168 -9.38 18.75 -1.96
C GLU A 168 -9.34 17.28 -1.54
N LEU A 169 -8.80 16.39 -2.37
CA LEU A 169 -8.64 14.98 -2.03
C LEU A 169 -7.80 14.80 -0.76
N MET A 170 -6.68 15.51 -0.66
CA MET A 170 -5.81 15.48 0.51
C MET A 170 -6.52 16.00 1.76
N LEU A 171 -7.27 17.11 1.64
CA LEU A 171 -8.05 17.68 2.75
C LEU A 171 -9.13 16.68 3.25
N ARG A 172 -9.87 16.06 2.33
CA ARG A 172 -10.93 15.09 2.69
C ARG A 172 -10.36 13.82 3.29
N LEU A 173 -9.23 13.35 2.80
CA LEU A 173 -8.53 12.20 3.36
C LEU A 173 -8.05 12.48 4.79
N ALA A 174 -7.37 13.60 5.01
CA ALA A 174 -6.90 13.98 6.34
C ALA A 174 -8.05 14.12 7.35
N ALA A 175 -9.19 14.68 6.91
CA ALA A 175 -10.39 14.77 7.74
C ALA A 175 -10.99 13.37 8.06
N ALA A 176 -10.96 12.44 7.10
CA ALA A 176 -11.41 11.07 7.31
C ALA A 176 -10.52 10.31 8.30
N GLU A 177 -9.20 10.52 8.26
CA GLU A 177 -8.26 9.93 9.23
C GLU A 177 -8.47 10.51 10.63
N ALA A 178 -8.60 11.82 10.78
CA ALA A 178 -8.80 12.48 12.07
C ALA A 178 -10.13 12.12 12.76
N ALA A 179 -11.11 11.59 12.04
CA ALA A 179 -12.39 11.17 12.60
C ALA A 179 -12.31 9.87 13.44
N VAL A 180 -11.19 9.13 13.33
CA VAL A 180 -10.98 7.86 14.05
C VAL A 180 -10.42 8.09 15.45
N ASP A 181 -9.68 9.17 15.65
CA ASP A 181 -9.01 9.46 16.92
C ASP A 181 -9.98 10.07 17.97
N ARG A 182 -11.29 10.03 17.70
CA ARG A 182 -12.36 10.50 18.58
C ARG A 182 -13.27 9.36 19.01
#